data_6723a73b2809a05c8e5ea784e4ff7571
#
_entry.id   6723a73b2809a05c8e5ea784e4ff7571
#
_cell.length_a   1.000
_cell.length_b   1.000
_cell.length_c   1.000
_cell.angle_alpha   90.00
_cell.angle_beta   90.00
_cell.angle_gamma   90.00
#
_symmetry.space_group_name_H-M   'P 1'
#
loop_
_entity.id
_entity.type
_entity.pdbx_description
1 polymer ?
#
loop_
_entity_poly.entity_id
_entity_poly.type
_entity_poly.pdbx_seq_one_letter_code
_entity_poly.pdbx_strand_id
1 'polypeptide(L)'
;GPDLQYVLSNRDKYLMPLQKSSRKVLICITGGNTGLGFCNMTDEQTADFVFQLKYVVETYKLDGVNYFDIEASYGKDGMPGVNPASYAKLIKATKEALGDDKLVTVACDAESTDLLATAHDGIEAGKYIDYAWSGIFDKVVDAYADGAELLREWSDGEWDDWEDDYVDGSEDGETYSL
;
A
#
# COMPACT_ATOMS: atom_id res chain seq x y z
N GLY A 1 -7.89 -14.62 3.65
CA GLY A 1 -9.01 -15.15 4.45
C GLY A 1 -10.17 -15.61 3.59
N PRO A 2 -11.18 -16.30 4.14
CA PRO A 2 -12.28 -16.88 3.37
C PRO A 2 -13.11 -15.85 2.60
N ASP A 3 -13.29 -14.66 3.15
CA ASP A 3 -14.05 -13.58 2.50
C ASP A 3 -13.34 -13.07 1.25
N LEU A 4 -12.03 -12.88 1.31
CA LEU A 4 -11.24 -12.51 0.15
C LEU A 4 -11.33 -13.58 -0.95
N GLN A 5 -11.18 -14.85 -0.56
CA GLN A 5 -11.25 -15.95 -1.51
C GLN A 5 -12.65 -16.03 -2.16
N TYR A 6 -13.72 -15.78 -1.40
CA TYR A 6 -15.06 -15.72 -1.92
C TYR A 6 -15.22 -14.59 -2.96
N VAL A 7 -14.76 -13.40 -2.66
CA VAL A 7 -14.81 -12.26 -3.59
C VAL A 7 -14.01 -12.54 -4.86
N LEU A 8 -12.79 -13.04 -4.74
CA LEU A 8 -11.95 -13.38 -5.89
C LEU A 8 -12.56 -14.49 -6.77
N SER A 9 -13.12 -15.52 -6.14
CA SER A 9 -13.78 -16.63 -6.86
C SER A 9 -15.08 -16.21 -7.56
N ASN A 10 -15.69 -15.12 -7.12
CA ASN A 10 -16.88 -14.53 -7.74
C ASN A 10 -16.53 -13.22 -8.47
N ARG A 11 -15.42 -13.21 -9.13
CA ARG A 11 -14.83 -12.07 -9.84
C ARG A 11 -15.84 -11.38 -10.77
N ASP A 12 -16.63 -12.13 -11.52
CA ASP A 12 -17.60 -11.58 -12.47
C ASP A 12 -18.69 -10.75 -11.80
N LYS A 13 -18.99 -11.04 -10.55
CA LYS A 13 -19.99 -10.33 -9.75
C LYS A 13 -19.42 -9.10 -9.04
N TYR A 14 -18.20 -9.19 -8.50
CA TYR A 14 -17.67 -8.17 -7.61
C TYR A 14 -16.57 -7.30 -8.23
N LEU A 15 -15.72 -7.87 -9.06
CA LEU A 15 -14.54 -7.16 -9.60
C LEU A 15 -14.76 -6.62 -11.02
N MET A 16 -15.31 -7.44 -11.90
CA MET A 16 -15.46 -7.09 -13.31
C MET A 16 -16.34 -5.84 -13.51
N PRO A 17 -17.46 -5.63 -12.79
CA PRO A 17 -18.24 -4.39 -12.95
C PRO A 17 -17.44 -3.14 -12.62
N LEU A 18 -16.58 -3.20 -11.61
CA LEU A 18 -15.69 -2.09 -11.26
C LEU A 18 -14.67 -1.82 -12.36
N GLN A 19 -14.01 -2.86 -12.84
CA GLN A 19 -13.01 -2.75 -13.91
C GLN A 19 -13.63 -2.24 -15.23
N LYS A 20 -14.83 -2.66 -15.56
CA LYS A 20 -15.58 -2.17 -16.72
C LYS A 20 -15.95 -0.68 -16.60
N SER A 21 -16.09 -0.17 -15.38
CA SER A 21 -16.32 1.25 -15.12
C SER A 21 -15.03 2.06 -14.98
N SER A 22 -13.93 1.58 -15.54
CA SER A 22 -12.59 2.20 -15.56
C SER A 22 -11.96 2.36 -14.16
N ARG A 23 -12.39 1.57 -13.17
CA ARG A 23 -11.75 1.50 -11.87
C ARG A 23 -10.69 0.41 -11.84
N LYS A 24 -9.61 0.67 -11.12
CA LYS A 24 -8.56 -0.32 -10.84
C LYS A 24 -8.88 -1.07 -9.55
N VAL A 25 -8.70 -2.37 -9.57
CA VAL A 25 -8.92 -3.25 -8.41
C VAL A 25 -7.59 -3.88 -8.02
N LEU A 26 -7.12 -3.53 -6.84
CA LEU A 26 -5.87 -4.03 -6.29
C LEU A 26 -6.15 -4.92 -5.08
N ILE A 27 -5.32 -5.94 -4.89
CA ILE A 27 -5.32 -6.67 -3.62
C ILE A 27 -4.52 -5.86 -2.60
N CYS A 28 -5.07 -5.68 -1.42
CA CYS A 28 -4.35 -5.06 -0.31
C CYS A 28 -3.71 -6.14 0.57
N ILE A 29 -2.43 -5.98 0.83
CA ILE A 29 -1.66 -6.86 1.70
C ILE A 29 -1.32 -6.08 2.97
N THR A 30 -1.63 -6.68 4.11
CA THR A 30 -1.30 -6.13 5.44
C THR A 30 -0.50 -7.15 6.24
N GLY A 31 0.03 -6.74 7.38
CA GLY A 31 0.62 -7.65 8.34
C GLY A 31 -0.41 -8.61 8.96
N GLY A 32 0.07 -9.74 9.44
CA GLY A 32 -0.76 -10.77 10.06
C GLY A 32 -0.56 -10.90 11.57
N ASN A 33 0.07 -9.93 12.21
CA ASN A 33 0.40 -9.94 13.64
C ASN A 33 1.21 -11.18 14.09
N THR A 34 2.02 -11.70 13.18
CA THR A 34 2.83 -12.91 13.39
C THR A 34 4.30 -12.62 13.69
N GLY A 35 4.70 -11.36 13.64
CA GLY A 35 6.10 -10.94 13.74
C GLY A 35 6.85 -10.91 12.41
N LEU A 36 6.21 -11.38 11.33
CA LEU A 36 6.71 -11.29 9.96
C LEU A 36 5.89 -10.27 9.16
N GLY A 37 6.57 -9.51 8.32
CA GLY A 37 5.98 -8.53 7.43
C GLY A 37 6.98 -8.04 6.39
N PHE A 38 6.64 -6.97 5.72
CA PHE A 38 7.43 -6.47 4.58
C PHE A 38 8.85 -6.05 4.95
N CYS A 39 9.06 -5.64 6.21
CA CYS A 39 10.33 -5.10 6.67
C CYS A 39 11.29 -6.13 7.28
N ASN A 40 10.98 -7.42 7.30
CA ASN A 40 11.88 -8.43 7.85
C ASN A 40 11.91 -9.76 7.08
N MET A 41 11.60 -9.70 5.80
CA MET A 41 11.68 -10.88 4.92
C MET A 41 13.12 -11.18 4.53
N THR A 42 13.46 -12.45 4.44
CA THR A 42 14.68 -12.90 3.73
C THR A 42 14.48 -12.76 2.22
N ASP A 43 15.58 -12.82 1.46
CA ASP A 43 15.48 -12.77 -0.01
C ASP A 43 14.69 -13.97 -0.57
N GLU A 44 14.81 -15.15 0.06
CA GLU A 44 14.03 -16.33 -0.30
C GLU A 44 12.54 -16.15 -0.01
N GLN A 45 12.19 -15.64 1.18
CA GLN A 45 10.80 -15.32 1.53
C GLN A 45 10.20 -14.28 0.58
N THR A 46 10.96 -13.25 0.22
CA THR A 46 10.54 -12.25 -0.76
C THR A 46 10.24 -12.89 -2.11
N ALA A 47 11.14 -13.75 -2.61
CA ALA A 47 10.93 -14.44 -3.89
C ALA A 47 9.69 -15.33 -3.89
N ASP A 48 9.50 -16.11 -2.83
CA ASP A 48 8.33 -17.00 -2.68
C ASP A 48 7.03 -16.20 -2.59
N PHE A 49 7.04 -15.13 -1.82
CA PHE A 49 5.86 -14.26 -1.67
C PHE A 49 5.48 -13.60 -2.99
N VAL A 50 6.45 -13.04 -3.71
CA VAL A 50 6.24 -12.38 -5.00
C VAL A 50 5.73 -13.36 -6.05
N PHE A 51 6.24 -14.59 -6.05
CA PHE A 51 5.75 -15.65 -6.93
C PHE A 51 4.26 -15.94 -6.69
N GLN A 52 3.85 -16.09 -5.43
CA GLN A 52 2.46 -16.33 -5.07
C GLN A 52 1.57 -15.14 -5.38
N LEU A 53 2.04 -13.91 -5.11
CA LEU A 53 1.32 -12.68 -5.41
C LEU A 53 1.06 -12.54 -6.91
N LYS A 54 2.08 -12.78 -7.73
CA LYS A 54 1.94 -12.77 -9.19
C LYS A 54 0.88 -13.76 -9.66
N TYR A 55 0.90 -14.98 -9.12
CA TYR A 55 -0.10 -15.99 -9.43
C TYR A 55 -1.53 -15.49 -9.11
N VAL A 56 -1.74 -14.88 -7.96
CA VAL A 56 -3.05 -14.34 -7.55
C VAL A 56 -3.47 -13.20 -8.47
N VAL A 57 -2.59 -12.25 -8.73
CA VAL A 57 -2.89 -11.08 -9.58
C VAL A 57 -3.26 -11.53 -11.00
N GLU A 58 -2.53 -12.46 -11.58
CA GLU A 58 -2.78 -12.96 -12.93
C GLU A 58 -4.03 -13.84 -12.98
N THR A 59 -4.20 -14.77 -12.04
CA THR A 59 -5.32 -15.71 -12.01
C THR A 59 -6.66 -14.99 -11.88
N TYR A 60 -6.72 -13.99 -11.00
CA TYR A 60 -7.94 -13.22 -10.74
C TYR A 60 -8.02 -11.92 -11.54
N LYS A 61 -7.08 -11.69 -12.45
CA LYS A 61 -7.03 -10.51 -13.34
C LYS A 61 -7.17 -9.20 -12.56
N LEU A 62 -6.44 -9.09 -11.45
CA LEU A 62 -6.35 -7.88 -10.67
C LEU A 62 -5.48 -6.84 -11.40
N ASP A 63 -5.66 -5.57 -11.06
CA ASP A 63 -4.88 -4.48 -11.65
C ASP A 63 -3.56 -4.23 -10.93
N GLY A 64 -3.32 -4.89 -9.81
CA GLY A 64 -2.08 -4.79 -9.06
C GLY A 64 -2.23 -5.08 -7.58
N VAL A 65 -1.32 -4.54 -6.80
CA VAL A 65 -1.22 -4.72 -5.35
C VAL A 65 -1.06 -3.39 -4.64
N ASN A 66 -1.64 -3.31 -3.44
CA ASN A 66 -1.40 -2.26 -2.48
C ASN A 66 -0.72 -2.86 -1.24
N TYR A 67 0.44 -2.36 -0.88
CA TYR A 67 1.11 -2.72 0.36
C TYR A 67 0.72 -1.74 1.46
N PHE A 68 0.27 -2.27 2.59
CA PHE A 68 -0.04 -1.50 3.77
C PHE A 68 0.58 -2.18 4.99
N ASP A 69 1.72 -1.69 5.44
CA ASP A 69 2.49 -2.31 6.51
C ASP A 69 1.95 -1.91 7.89
N ILE A 70 0.82 -2.47 8.22
CA ILE A 70 0.21 -2.39 9.56
C ILE A 70 0.14 -3.78 10.18
N GLU A 71 0.13 -3.83 11.51
CA GLU A 71 -0.09 -5.07 12.28
C GLU A 71 0.94 -6.19 12.03
N ALA A 72 2.15 -5.87 11.58
CA ALA A 72 3.18 -6.88 11.37
C ALA A 72 3.74 -7.41 12.70
N SER A 73 3.86 -6.56 13.73
CA SER A 73 4.43 -6.88 15.05
C SER A 73 5.85 -7.44 14.96
N TYR A 74 6.72 -6.74 14.24
CA TYR A 74 8.11 -7.16 14.02
C TYR A 74 8.82 -7.55 15.32
N GLY A 75 9.53 -8.69 15.28
CA GLY A 75 10.24 -9.23 16.45
C GLY A 75 9.37 -10.01 17.42
N LYS A 76 8.06 -10.10 17.21
CA LYS A 76 7.17 -10.92 18.05
C LYS A 76 7.55 -12.40 17.98
N ASP A 77 7.44 -13.08 19.11
CA ASP A 77 7.68 -14.53 19.23
C ASP A 77 9.05 -15.00 18.71
N GLY A 78 10.08 -14.14 18.83
CA GLY A 78 11.45 -14.44 18.41
C GLY A 78 11.68 -14.26 16.89
N MET A 79 10.73 -13.72 16.17
CA MET A 79 10.92 -13.34 14.77
C MET A 79 11.95 -12.21 14.63
N PRO A 80 12.61 -12.08 13.48
CA PRO A 80 13.57 -11.00 13.25
C PRO A 80 12.93 -9.62 13.43
N GLY A 81 13.72 -8.67 13.88
CA GLY A 81 13.36 -7.26 13.85
C GLY A 81 13.40 -6.71 12.42
N VAL A 82 13.15 -5.41 12.31
CA VAL A 82 13.15 -4.71 11.01
C VAL A 82 14.53 -4.77 10.35
N ASN A 83 14.55 -5.11 9.07
CA ASN A 83 15.68 -4.98 8.15
C ASN A 83 15.37 -3.81 7.19
N PRO A 84 16.15 -2.73 7.21
CA PRO A 84 15.84 -1.54 6.42
C PRO A 84 15.72 -1.75 4.91
N ALA A 85 16.39 -2.76 4.35
CA ALA A 85 16.35 -3.03 2.92
C ALA A 85 15.20 -3.94 2.47
N SER A 86 14.56 -4.66 3.40
CA SER A 86 13.57 -5.69 3.06
C SER A 86 12.37 -5.13 2.28
N TYR A 87 11.80 -4.04 2.73
CA TYR A 87 10.61 -3.47 2.10
C TYR A 87 10.91 -2.96 0.68
N ALA A 88 12.02 -2.24 0.49
CA ALA A 88 12.44 -1.77 -0.83
C ALA A 88 12.70 -2.95 -1.79
N LYS A 89 13.33 -4.02 -1.32
CA LYS A 89 13.53 -5.26 -2.09
C LYS A 89 12.21 -5.90 -2.51
N LEU A 90 11.24 -5.98 -1.60
CA LEU A 90 9.92 -6.51 -1.89
C LEU A 90 9.21 -5.70 -2.99
N ILE A 91 9.19 -4.39 -2.86
CA ILE A 91 8.55 -3.48 -3.82
C ILE A 91 9.19 -3.62 -5.21
N LYS A 92 10.52 -3.59 -5.28
CA LYS A 92 11.25 -3.78 -6.54
C LYS A 92 10.92 -5.14 -7.18
N ALA A 93 11.05 -6.23 -6.43
CA ALA A 93 10.78 -7.58 -6.92
C ALA A 93 9.33 -7.73 -7.40
N THR A 94 8.38 -7.11 -6.69
CA THR A 94 6.96 -7.10 -7.07
C THR A 94 6.75 -6.40 -8.41
N LYS A 95 7.28 -5.19 -8.57
CA LYS A 95 7.11 -4.42 -9.82
C LYS A 95 7.75 -5.15 -11.00
N GLU A 96 8.94 -5.70 -10.83
CA GLU A 96 9.62 -6.47 -11.88
C GLU A 96 8.84 -7.75 -12.25
N ALA A 97 8.24 -8.42 -11.27
CA ALA A 97 7.46 -9.64 -11.53
C ALA A 97 6.10 -9.36 -12.18
N LEU A 98 5.41 -8.31 -11.76
CA LEU A 98 4.09 -7.96 -12.28
C LEU A 98 4.15 -7.24 -13.64
N GLY A 99 5.23 -6.49 -13.90
CA GLY A 99 5.43 -5.69 -15.11
C GLY A 99 4.72 -4.34 -15.08
N ASP A 100 4.89 -3.58 -16.17
CA ASP A 100 4.47 -2.19 -16.25
C ASP A 100 2.95 -1.99 -16.31
N ASP A 101 2.22 -3.01 -16.74
CA ASP A 101 0.75 -2.96 -16.86
C ASP A 101 0.03 -3.11 -15.51
N LYS A 102 0.74 -3.49 -14.46
CA LYS A 102 0.19 -3.67 -13.13
C LYS A 102 0.68 -2.60 -12.17
N LEU A 103 -0.20 -2.17 -11.29
CA LEU A 103 0.10 -1.15 -10.29
C LEU A 103 0.73 -1.77 -9.04
N VAL A 104 1.77 -1.11 -8.56
CA VAL A 104 2.32 -1.33 -7.22
C VAL A 104 2.13 -0.06 -6.43
N THR A 105 1.33 -0.11 -5.40
CA THR A 105 0.99 1.05 -4.58
C THR A 105 1.33 0.79 -3.12
N VAL A 106 1.53 1.85 -2.37
CA VAL A 106 1.87 1.81 -0.96
C VAL A 106 0.93 2.72 -0.19
N ALA A 107 0.24 2.15 0.77
CA ALA A 107 -0.41 2.95 1.80
C ALA A 107 0.60 3.21 2.91
N CYS A 108 0.80 4.47 3.22
CA CYS A 108 1.85 4.89 4.10
C CYS A 108 1.39 4.91 5.54
N ASP A 109 2.18 4.28 6.33
CA ASP A 109 2.16 4.38 7.76
C ASP A 109 3.52 4.93 8.21
N ALA A 110 3.53 5.64 9.33
CA ALA A 110 4.65 6.51 9.67
C ALA A 110 6.00 5.78 9.87
N GLU A 111 6.01 4.52 10.32
CA GLU A 111 7.26 3.85 10.67
C GLU A 111 7.92 3.13 9.48
N SER A 112 7.19 2.30 8.79
CA SER A 112 7.75 1.51 7.69
C SER A 112 7.95 2.32 6.42
N THR A 113 7.16 3.36 6.22
CA THR A 113 7.27 4.21 5.05
C THR A 113 8.52 5.09 5.08
N ASP A 114 8.99 5.47 6.26
CA ASP A 114 10.25 6.20 6.42
C ASP A 114 11.43 5.40 5.84
N LEU A 115 11.37 4.07 5.89
CA LEU A 115 12.38 3.21 5.27
C LEU A 115 12.41 3.32 3.74
N LEU A 116 11.32 3.73 3.13
CA LEU A 116 11.23 3.90 1.67
C LEU A 116 11.71 5.27 1.19
N ALA A 117 11.88 6.23 2.10
CA ALA A 117 12.31 7.58 1.78
C ALA A 117 13.78 7.66 1.33
N THR A 118 14.59 6.69 1.72
CA THR A 118 16.01 6.62 1.36
C THR A 118 16.34 5.30 0.69
N ALA A 119 17.41 5.30 -0.12
CA ALA A 119 17.88 4.07 -0.75
C ALA A 119 18.47 3.10 0.28
N HIS A 120 18.15 1.82 0.14
CA HIS A 120 18.72 0.72 0.89
C HIS A 120 19.23 -0.34 -0.07
N ASP A 121 20.46 -0.82 0.13
CA ASP A 121 21.15 -1.76 -0.78
C ASP A 121 21.13 -1.27 -2.24
N GLY A 122 21.23 0.04 -2.45
CA GLY A 122 21.18 0.66 -3.77
C GLY A 122 19.80 0.72 -4.42
N ILE A 123 18.73 0.35 -3.69
CA ILE A 123 17.36 0.35 -4.19
C ILE A 123 16.65 1.62 -3.73
N GLU A 124 16.23 2.41 -4.69
CA GLU A 124 15.33 3.56 -4.50
C GLU A 124 13.90 3.08 -4.74
N ALA A 125 13.15 2.81 -3.66
CA ALA A 125 11.82 2.21 -3.74
C ALA A 125 10.84 3.02 -4.60
N GLY A 126 10.92 4.34 -4.58
CA GLY A 126 10.05 5.24 -5.36
C GLY A 126 10.07 4.98 -6.87
N LYS A 127 11.14 4.41 -7.40
CA LYS A 127 11.22 4.04 -8.83
C LYS A 127 10.29 2.89 -9.22
N TYR A 128 9.82 2.13 -8.23
CA TYR A 128 9.00 0.93 -8.42
C TYR A 128 7.59 1.08 -7.86
N ILE A 129 7.25 2.25 -7.33
CA ILE A 129 5.94 2.58 -6.78
C ILE A 129 5.20 3.46 -7.79
N ASP A 130 3.99 3.05 -8.16
CA ASP A 130 3.14 3.84 -9.07
C ASP A 130 2.39 4.95 -8.33
N TYR A 131 1.85 4.64 -7.14
CA TYR A 131 1.15 5.60 -6.28
C TYR A 131 1.42 5.30 -4.81
N ALA A 132 1.48 6.35 -4.01
CA ALA A 132 1.55 6.27 -2.56
C ALA A 132 0.51 7.22 -1.95
N TRP A 133 -0.14 6.80 -0.89
CA TRP A 133 -1.14 7.58 -0.18
C TRP A 133 -1.08 7.33 1.32
N SER A 134 -1.68 8.22 2.11
CA SER A 134 -1.78 8.02 3.54
C SER A 134 -2.67 6.82 3.87
N GLY A 135 -2.18 5.91 4.69
CA GLY A 135 -2.94 4.79 5.24
C GLY A 135 -3.70 5.12 6.54
N ILE A 136 -3.61 6.36 7.01
CA ILE A 136 -4.11 6.77 8.33
C ILE A 136 -5.46 7.49 8.16
N PHE A 137 -6.39 6.88 7.45
CA PHE A 137 -7.68 7.49 7.14
C PHE A 137 -8.53 7.81 8.38
N ASP A 138 -8.49 6.95 9.38
CA ASP A 138 -9.18 7.15 10.64
C ASP A 138 -8.59 8.27 11.49
N LYS A 139 -7.35 8.65 11.22
CA LYS A 139 -6.64 9.74 11.89
C LYS A 139 -6.55 11.02 11.05
N VAL A 140 -7.01 11.00 9.81
CA VAL A 140 -6.92 12.18 8.93
C VAL A 140 -7.67 13.36 9.53
N VAL A 141 -8.79 13.14 10.20
CA VAL A 141 -9.55 14.20 10.87
C VAL A 141 -8.84 14.68 12.13
N ASP A 142 -8.33 13.75 12.96
CA ASP A 142 -7.64 14.10 14.21
C ASP A 142 -6.26 14.71 13.96
N ALA A 143 -5.60 14.25 12.92
CA ALA A 143 -4.29 14.73 12.49
C ALA A 143 -4.38 15.71 11.33
N TYR A 144 -5.56 16.33 11.11
CA TYR A 144 -5.73 17.18 9.95
C TYR A 144 -4.68 18.29 9.88
N ALA A 145 -4.41 18.95 10.99
CA ALA A 145 -3.35 19.94 11.05
C ALA A 145 -1.96 19.32 10.84
N ASP A 146 -1.69 18.20 11.50
CA ASP A 146 -0.43 17.47 11.38
C ASP A 146 -0.40 16.62 10.10
N GLY A 147 -1.54 16.07 9.72
CA GLY A 147 -1.72 15.28 8.52
C GLY A 147 -1.68 16.06 7.23
N ALA A 148 -2.15 17.32 7.23
CA ALA A 148 -2.00 18.21 6.11
C ALA A 148 -0.52 18.53 5.83
N GLU A 149 0.29 18.64 6.86
CA GLU A 149 1.74 18.82 6.70
C GLU A 149 2.41 17.56 6.13
N LEU A 150 2.06 16.38 6.63
CA LEU A 150 2.53 15.11 6.10
C LEU A 150 2.11 14.89 4.63
N LEU A 151 0.87 15.20 4.31
CA LEU A 151 0.36 15.11 2.95
C LEU A 151 0.99 16.15 2.02
N ARG A 152 1.36 17.33 2.53
CA ARG A 152 2.13 18.33 1.77
C ARG A 152 3.49 17.85 1.35
N GLU A 153 4.22 17.19 2.24
CA GLU A 153 5.52 16.62 1.91
C GLU A 153 5.45 15.62 0.76
N TRP A 154 4.29 15.07 0.53
CA TRP A 154 4.07 14.03 -0.47
C TRP A 154 3.50 14.52 -1.80
N SER A 155 2.84 15.66 -1.81
CA SER A 155 2.11 16.15 -2.98
C SER A 155 2.77 17.31 -3.71
N ASP A 156 3.98 17.72 -3.39
CA ASP A 156 4.63 18.90 -3.99
C ASP A 156 3.86 20.23 -3.86
N GLY A 157 3.00 20.35 -2.85
CA GLY A 157 2.69 21.69 -2.35
C GLY A 157 1.45 22.43 -2.85
N GLU A 158 0.49 21.81 -3.44
CA GLU A 158 -0.80 22.47 -3.78
C GLU A 158 -1.93 22.16 -2.78
N TRP A 159 -1.59 22.09 -1.47
CA TRP A 159 -2.56 21.73 -0.43
C TRP A 159 -3.24 22.91 0.24
N ASP A 160 -2.82 24.13 -0.05
CA ASP A 160 -3.45 25.32 0.52
C ASP A 160 -4.92 25.42 0.05
N ASP A 161 -5.19 25.10 -1.22
CA ASP A 161 -6.55 25.04 -1.76
C ASP A 161 -7.38 23.89 -1.14
N TRP A 162 -6.69 22.81 -0.74
CA TRP A 162 -7.34 21.64 -0.16
C TRP A 162 -7.74 21.84 1.31
N GLU A 163 -6.95 22.60 2.06
CA GLU A 163 -7.29 22.97 3.43
C GLU A 163 -8.58 23.81 3.48
N ASP A 164 -8.70 24.75 2.57
CA ASP A 164 -9.90 25.61 2.48
C ASP A 164 -11.13 24.81 2.06
N ASP A 165 -10.98 23.91 1.09
CA ASP A 165 -12.08 23.04 0.64
C ASP A 165 -12.52 22.04 1.72
N TYR A 166 -11.56 21.53 2.52
CA TYR A 166 -11.88 20.60 3.61
C TYR A 166 -12.69 21.28 4.73
N VAL A 167 -12.33 22.49 5.08
CA VAL A 167 -13.05 23.25 6.13
C VAL A 167 -14.44 23.62 5.66
N ASP A 168 -14.58 24.05 4.40
CA ASP A 168 -15.88 24.43 3.84
C ASP A 168 -16.78 23.23 3.57
N GLY A 169 -16.21 22.09 3.13
CA GLY A 169 -16.98 20.89 2.82
C GLY A 169 -17.54 20.17 4.05
N SER A 170 -17.00 20.44 5.24
CA SER A 170 -17.53 19.88 6.49
C SER A 170 -18.89 20.45 6.85
N GLU A 171 -19.25 21.62 6.34
CA GLU A 171 -20.56 22.23 6.54
C GLU A 171 -21.64 21.65 5.61
N ASP A 172 -21.26 21.17 4.45
CA ASP A 172 -22.18 20.65 3.43
C ASP A 172 -22.35 19.11 3.45
N GLY A 173 -21.62 18.41 4.31
CA GLY A 173 -21.73 16.95 4.47
C GLY A 173 -21.21 16.15 3.26
N GLU A 174 -20.42 16.76 2.39
CA GLU A 174 -19.77 16.06 1.30
C GLU A 174 -18.58 15.27 1.81
N THR A 175 -18.53 14.00 1.43
CA THR A 175 -17.41 13.11 1.74
C THR A 175 -16.34 13.31 0.68
N TYR A 176 -15.18 13.80 1.09
CA TYR A 176 -14.01 13.82 0.23
C TYR A 176 -13.48 12.40 0.06
N SER A 177 -13.49 11.91 -1.17
CA SER A 177 -12.74 10.73 -1.53
C SER A 177 -11.30 11.14 -1.81
N LEU A 178 -10.39 10.71 -0.95
CA LEU A 178 -8.96 10.72 -1.23
C LEU A 178 -8.63 9.76 -2.36
#